data_e017a725823ceef38c13fcd7fb2a2778
#
_entry.id   e017a725823ceef38c13fcd7fb2a2778
#
_cell.length_a   1.000
_cell.length_b   1.000
_cell.length_c   1.000
_cell.angle_alpha   90.00
_cell.angle_beta   90.00
_cell.angle_gamma   90.00
#
_symmetry.space_group_name_H-M   'P 1'
#
loop_
_entity.id
_entity.type
_entity.pdbx_description
1 polymer ?
#
loop_
_entity_poly.entity_id
_entity_poly.type
_entity_poly.pdbx_seq_one_letter_code
_entity_poly.pdbx_strand_id
1 'polypeptide(L)'
;MSTVIYASPIFGPIHSRRLGVSLGVNLMPADGKICTFDCLYCECGFNADFRPKLKRPTKEEVKVALAKVLQQRHGNHEPLDVITFAGNGEPTAHPDFKAIIEDTIDLRNHFFPEAKVSVLSNATMVYKPEVREALMMVDNNIQKIDTVDMEYIRRVDRPQQPSYDVKDVINN
;
A
#
# COMPACT_ATOMS: atom_id res chain seq x y z
N MET A 1 21.99 2.25 -4.76
CA MET A 1 20.66 2.73 -5.24
C MET A 1 20.24 3.87 -4.34
N SER A 2 19.70 4.95 -4.90
CA SER A 2 19.11 6.02 -4.08
C SER A 2 17.81 5.51 -3.46
N THR A 3 17.66 5.64 -2.14
CA THR A 3 16.43 5.29 -1.42
C THR A 3 15.35 6.31 -1.73
N VAL A 4 14.13 5.84 -1.93
CA VAL A 4 12.95 6.67 -2.17
C VAL A 4 12.02 6.57 -0.98
N ILE A 5 11.70 7.69 -0.33
CA ILE A 5 10.65 7.80 0.67
C ILE A 5 9.54 8.66 0.06
N TYR A 6 8.37 8.07 -0.10
CA TYR A 6 7.21 8.71 -0.71
C TYR A 6 6.49 9.62 0.28
N ALA A 7 5.86 10.67 -0.25
CA ALA A 7 4.95 11.50 0.54
C ALA A 7 3.79 10.65 1.12
N SER A 8 3.23 11.10 2.22
CA SER A 8 2.08 10.47 2.89
C SER A 8 1.07 11.57 3.28
N PRO A 9 -0.24 11.32 3.19
CA PRO A 9 -0.86 10.05 2.78
C PRO A 9 -1.01 9.87 1.27
N ILE A 10 -0.83 10.91 0.43
CA ILE A 10 -1.02 10.86 -1.02
C ILE A 10 0.28 11.25 -1.73
N PHE A 11 0.60 10.54 -2.82
CA PHE A 11 1.74 10.85 -3.69
C PHE A 11 1.43 10.59 -5.16
N GLY A 12 2.22 11.16 -6.03
CA GLY A 12 2.03 11.06 -7.48
C GLY A 12 1.22 12.22 -8.05
N PRO A 13 0.54 12.04 -9.20
CA PRO A 13 0.36 10.77 -9.91
C PRO A 13 1.64 10.21 -10.52
N ILE A 14 1.70 8.88 -10.67
CA ILE A 14 2.78 8.16 -11.35
C ILE A 14 2.20 7.52 -12.61
N HIS A 15 2.92 7.62 -13.72
CA HIS A 15 2.56 6.92 -14.95
C HIS A 15 3.08 5.49 -14.92
N SER A 16 2.19 4.55 -14.63
CA SER A 16 2.48 3.12 -14.61
C SER A 16 2.27 2.50 -16.00
N ARG A 17 3.23 1.70 -16.47
CA ARG A 17 3.08 0.96 -17.74
C ARG A 17 1.94 -0.07 -17.71
N ARG A 18 1.57 -0.58 -16.55
CA ARG A 18 0.54 -1.61 -16.36
C ARG A 18 -0.80 -1.04 -15.92
N LEU A 19 -0.77 0.05 -15.14
CA LEU A 19 -1.94 0.55 -14.43
C LEU A 19 -2.40 1.94 -14.93
N GLY A 20 -1.66 2.54 -15.89
CA GLY A 20 -1.98 3.89 -16.38
C GLY A 20 -1.60 5.00 -15.41
N VAL A 21 -2.42 6.05 -15.33
CA VAL A 21 -2.23 7.18 -14.42
C VAL A 21 -2.65 6.75 -13.01
N SER A 22 -1.66 6.55 -12.14
CA SER A 22 -1.82 5.98 -10.80
C SER A 22 -1.63 7.05 -9.72
N LEU A 23 -2.64 7.26 -8.89
CA LEU A 23 -2.53 8.05 -7.67
C LEU A 23 -2.16 7.13 -6.50
N GLY A 24 -1.02 7.39 -5.86
CA GLY A 24 -0.53 6.59 -4.75
C GLY A 24 -1.14 6.98 -3.41
N VAL A 25 -1.51 5.98 -2.62
CA VAL A 25 -1.92 6.12 -1.21
C VAL A 25 -0.89 5.42 -0.34
N ASN A 26 -0.16 6.21 0.44
CA ASN A 26 0.87 5.74 1.38
C ASN A 26 0.35 5.81 2.81
N LEU A 27 0.07 4.65 3.40
CA LEU A 27 -0.45 4.52 4.77
C LEU A 27 0.66 4.50 5.84
N MET A 28 1.91 4.67 5.42
CA MET A 28 3.07 4.72 6.31
C MET A 28 3.53 6.17 6.49
N PRO A 29 4.37 6.46 7.50
CA PRO A 29 4.88 7.81 7.72
C PRO A 29 5.62 8.39 6.51
N ALA A 30 5.58 9.73 6.38
CA ALA A 30 6.22 10.46 5.28
C ALA A 30 7.76 10.56 5.42
N ASP A 31 8.31 10.21 6.58
CA ASP A 31 9.73 10.37 6.91
C ASP A 31 10.46 9.05 7.12
N GLY A 32 9.83 7.91 6.82
CA GLY A 32 10.49 6.62 6.99
C GLY A 32 9.64 5.42 6.60
N LYS A 33 10.20 4.23 6.82
CA LYS A 33 9.61 2.96 6.43
C LYS A 33 9.04 2.20 7.62
N ILE A 34 7.85 1.63 7.46
CA ILE A 34 7.28 0.61 8.34
C ILE A 34 6.76 -0.54 7.47
N CYS A 35 7.51 -1.63 7.43
CA CYS A 35 7.16 -2.80 6.66
C CYS A 35 7.34 -4.07 7.49
N THR A 36 6.55 -5.08 7.21
CA THR A 36 6.68 -6.43 7.79
C THR A 36 7.81 -7.24 7.16
N PHE A 37 8.37 -6.76 6.04
CA PHE A 37 9.53 -7.29 5.34
C PHE A 37 10.65 -6.25 5.25
N ASP A 38 11.88 -6.73 5.02
CA ASP A 38 13.07 -5.91 4.75
C ASP A 38 13.79 -6.39 3.49
N CYS A 39 13.05 -6.47 2.38
CA CYS A 39 13.53 -7.01 1.11
C CYS A 39 14.79 -6.28 0.62
N LEU A 40 15.77 -7.05 0.14
CA LEU A 40 17.05 -6.52 -0.37
C LEU A 40 16.89 -5.55 -1.55
N TYR A 41 15.84 -5.72 -2.34
CA TYR A 41 15.55 -4.93 -3.53
C TYR A 41 14.56 -3.79 -3.29
N CYS A 42 14.15 -3.55 -2.02
CA CYS A 42 13.16 -2.52 -1.71
C CYS A 42 13.73 -1.12 -1.97
N GLU A 43 13.06 -0.35 -2.82
CA GLU A 43 13.47 1.03 -3.11
C GLU A 43 13.35 1.97 -1.90
N CYS A 44 12.52 1.61 -0.91
CA CYS A 44 12.40 2.36 0.35
C CYS A 44 13.49 2.02 1.38
N GLY A 45 14.47 1.16 1.03
CA GLY A 45 15.55 0.74 1.93
C GLY A 45 15.08 -0.20 3.04
N PHE A 46 15.82 -0.24 4.15
CA PHE A 46 15.52 -1.10 5.29
C PHE A 46 14.80 -0.34 6.41
N ASN A 47 13.97 -1.05 7.19
CA ASN A 47 13.27 -0.47 8.35
C ASN A 47 14.25 0.16 9.38
N ALA A 48 15.43 -0.44 9.55
CA ALA A 48 16.43 0.05 10.52
C ALA A 48 17.05 1.39 10.11
N ASP A 49 17.26 1.59 8.81
CA ASP A 49 17.96 2.77 8.27
C ASP A 49 17.01 3.98 8.17
N PHE A 50 15.71 3.72 8.02
CA PHE A 50 14.68 4.73 7.80
C PHE A 50 13.56 4.65 8.84
N ARG A 51 13.92 4.60 10.12
CA ARG A 51 12.94 4.61 11.22
C ARG A 51 12.22 5.96 11.27
N PRO A 52 10.90 5.98 11.09
CA PRO A 52 10.16 7.22 11.12
C PRO A 52 10.08 7.81 12.52
N LYS A 53 10.02 9.13 12.58
CA LYS A 53 9.70 9.93 13.78
C LYS A 53 8.24 10.37 13.77
N LEU A 54 7.65 10.48 12.58
CA LEU A 54 6.24 10.80 12.39
C LEU A 54 5.36 9.57 12.62
N LYS A 55 4.11 9.82 12.92
CA LYS A 55 3.08 8.76 13.01
C LYS A 55 2.56 8.39 11.62
N ARG A 56 1.95 7.22 11.51
CA ARG A 56 1.12 6.87 10.35
C ARG A 56 -0.03 7.88 10.24
N PRO A 57 -0.48 8.21 9.02
CA PRO A 57 -1.68 9.03 8.85
C PRO A 57 -2.88 8.30 9.46
N THR A 58 -3.76 9.03 10.09
CA THR A 58 -5.05 8.51 10.56
C THR A 58 -5.98 8.27 9.37
N LYS A 59 -7.03 7.46 9.57
CA LYS A 59 -8.08 7.25 8.57
C LYS A 59 -8.63 8.59 8.05
N GLU A 60 -8.91 9.51 8.95
CA GLU A 60 -9.47 10.83 8.60
C GLU A 60 -8.50 11.68 7.78
N GLU A 61 -7.21 11.69 8.14
CA GLU A 61 -6.17 12.38 7.35
C GLU A 61 -6.07 11.82 5.93
N VAL A 62 -6.14 10.48 5.77
CA VAL A 62 -6.14 9.84 4.45
C VAL A 62 -7.37 10.25 3.66
N LYS A 63 -8.57 10.15 4.27
CA LYS A 63 -9.85 10.51 3.62
C LYS A 63 -9.85 11.95 3.13
N VAL A 64 -9.50 12.90 4.00
CA VAL A 64 -9.47 14.33 3.66
C VAL A 64 -8.45 14.63 2.56
N ALA A 65 -7.24 14.08 2.65
CA ALA A 65 -6.21 14.29 1.64
C ALA A 65 -6.60 13.69 0.29
N LEU A 66 -7.15 12.47 0.28
CA LEU A 66 -7.60 11.81 -0.94
C LEU A 66 -8.76 12.57 -1.59
N ALA A 67 -9.79 12.94 -0.82
CA ALA A 67 -10.92 13.72 -1.31
C ALA A 67 -10.49 15.03 -1.97
N LYS A 68 -9.57 15.75 -1.33
CA LYS A 68 -9.02 17.01 -1.87
C LYS A 68 -8.35 16.80 -3.23
N VAL A 69 -7.49 15.77 -3.34
CA VAL A 69 -6.78 15.51 -4.61
C VAL A 69 -7.74 15.04 -5.70
N LEU A 70 -8.68 14.14 -5.38
CA LEU A 70 -9.66 13.66 -6.36
C LEU A 70 -10.58 14.79 -6.84
N GLN A 71 -11.06 15.64 -5.94
CA GLN A 71 -11.87 16.81 -6.30
C GLN A 71 -11.12 17.76 -7.22
N GLN A 72 -9.86 18.06 -6.92
CA GLN A 72 -9.03 18.94 -7.75
C GLN A 72 -8.81 18.34 -9.15
N ARG A 73 -8.42 17.07 -9.24
CA ARG A 73 -8.19 16.39 -10.52
C ARG A 73 -9.47 16.31 -11.36
N HIS A 74 -10.60 15.97 -10.73
CA HIS A 74 -11.89 15.93 -11.40
C HIS A 74 -12.28 17.31 -11.95
N GLY A 75 -12.12 18.37 -11.15
CA GLY A 75 -12.41 19.75 -11.58
C GLY A 75 -11.51 20.25 -12.72
N ASN A 76 -10.26 19.77 -12.76
CA ASN A 76 -9.30 20.07 -13.83
C ASN A 76 -9.41 19.15 -15.06
N HIS A 77 -10.34 18.20 -15.08
CA HIS A 77 -10.45 17.15 -16.12
C HIS A 77 -9.16 16.34 -16.32
N GLU A 78 -8.38 16.14 -15.26
CA GLU A 78 -7.15 15.35 -15.30
C GLU A 78 -7.47 13.85 -15.23
N PRO A 79 -6.83 13.00 -16.06
CA PRO A 79 -7.12 11.57 -16.09
C PRO A 79 -6.67 10.88 -14.79
N LEU A 80 -7.40 9.83 -14.41
CA LEU A 80 -7.05 8.92 -13.33
C LEU A 80 -7.54 7.51 -13.69
N ASP A 81 -6.62 6.56 -13.78
CA ASP A 81 -6.95 5.18 -14.12
C ASP A 81 -7.01 4.30 -12.85
N VAL A 82 -6.23 4.64 -11.83
CA VAL A 82 -6.14 3.81 -10.62
C VAL A 82 -5.71 4.60 -9.39
N ILE A 83 -6.24 4.21 -8.22
CA ILE A 83 -5.77 4.60 -6.90
C ILE A 83 -5.03 3.39 -6.33
N THR A 84 -3.73 3.52 -6.05
CA THR A 84 -2.87 2.38 -5.66
C THR A 84 -2.35 2.53 -4.24
N PHE A 85 -2.71 1.60 -3.37
CA PHE A 85 -2.13 1.49 -2.04
C PHE A 85 -0.73 0.88 -2.13
N ALA A 86 0.28 1.71 -1.87
CA ALA A 86 1.70 1.39 -1.92
C ALA A 86 2.49 2.45 -1.14
N GLY A 87 3.81 2.39 -1.14
CA GLY A 87 4.69 3.43 -0.59
C GLY A 87 5.68 2.90 0.44
N ASN A 88 5.79 3.54 1.59
CA ASN A 88 6.87 3.35 2.56
C ASN A 88 6.68 2.12 3.46
N GLY A 89 6.18 1.01 2.94
CA GLY A 89 6.03 -0.25 3.68
C GLY A 89 4.80 -1.06 3.29
N GLU A 90 4.24 -1.79 4.25
CA GLU A 90 3.11 -2.70 4.03
C GLU A 90 1.77 -2.03 4.35
N PRO A 91 0.92 -1.72 3.36
CA PRO A 91 -0.33 -1.00 3.58
C PRO A 91 -1.31 -1.75 4.47
N THR A 92 -1.38 -3.09 4.36
CA THR A 92 -2.29 -3.92 5.17
C THR A 92 -1.92 -3.99 6.65
N ALA A 93 -0.74 -3.48 7.02
CA ALA A 93 -0.33 -3.34 8.42
C ALA A 93 -0.91 -2.08 9.10
N HIS A 94 -1.67 -1.24 8.38
CA HIS A 94 -2.37 -0.11 8.98
C HIS A 94 -3.57 -0.60 9.81
N PRO A 95 -3.76 -0.11 11.06
CA PRO A 95 -4.85 -0.59 11.92
C PRO A 95 -6.25 -0.36 11.32
N ASP A 96 -6.45 0.76 10.62
CA ASP A 96 -7.72 1.14 10.01
C ASP A 96 -7.80 0.77 8.52
N PHE A 97 -6.99 -0.21 8.05
CA PHE A 97 -6.85 -0.53 6.62
C PHE A 97 -8.20 -0.74 5.92
N LYS A 98 -9.09 -1.56 6.50
CA LYS A 98 -10.42 -1.84 5.92
C LYS A 98 -11.26 -0.57 5.79
N ALA A 99 -11.36 0.22 6.84
CA ALA A 99 -12.16 1.44 6.82
C ALA A 99 -11.60 2.49 5.85
N ILE A 100 -10.27 2.52 5.62
CA ILE A 100 -9.65 3.38 4.62
C ILE A 100 -9.97 2.89 3.20
N ILE A 101 -9.99 1.59 2.96
CA ILE A 101 -10.42 1.01 1.67
C ILE A 101 -11.87 1.39 1.36
N GLU A 102 -12.78 1.24 2.34
CA GLU A 102 -14.19 1.63 2.22
C GLU A 102 -14.34 3.11 1.83
N ASP A 103 -13.71 4.02 2.59
CA ASP A 103 -13.70 5.46 2.28
C ASP A 103 -13.12 5.76 0.89
N THR A 104 -12.07 5.02 0.49
CA THR A 104 -11.44 5.21 -0.83
C THR A 104 -12.36 4.79 -1.97
N ILE A 105 -13.07 3.67 -1.83
CA ILE A 105 -14.05 3.20 -2.81
C ILE A 105 -15.19 4.20 -2.96
N ASP A 106 -15.70 4.73 -1.86
CA ASP A 106 -16.77 5.75 -1.88
C ASP A 106 -16.33 7.02 -2.61
N LEU A 107 -15.14 7.52 -2.29
CA LEU A 107 -14.56 8.71 -2.95
C LEU A 107 -14.27 8.46 -4.43
N ARG A 108 -13.72 7.29 -4.79
CA ARG A 108 -13.50 6.88 -6.17
C ARG A 108 -14.81 6.86 -6.96
N ASN A 109 -15.85 6.21 -6.42
CA ASN A 109 -17.16 6.12 -7.07
C ASN A 109 -17.78 7.49 -7.30
N HIS A 110 -17.53 8.44 -6.39
CA HIS A 110 -18.04 9.81 -6.51
C HIS A 110 -17.33 10.64 -7.59
N PHE A 111 -15.99 10.58 -7.65
CA PHE A 111 -15.18 11.45 -8.51
C PHE A 111 -14.71 10.78 -9.82
N PHE A 112 -14.36 9.50 -9.76
CA PHE A 112 -13.75 8.74 -10.86
C PHE A 112 -14.30 7.31 -10.91
N PRO A 113 -15.58 7.09 -11.25
CA PRO A 113 -16.23 5.77 -11.14
C PRO A 113 -15.56 4.68 -12.00
N GLU A 114 -14.87 5.06 -13.07
CA GLU A 114 -14.15 4.12 -13.96
C GLU A 114 -12.74 3.79 -13.47
N ALA A 115 -12.18 4.58 -12.53
CA ALA A 115 -10.86 4.30 -11.98
C ALA A 115 -10.89 3.06 -11.08
N LYS A 116 -9.78 2.33 -11.03
CA LYS A 116 -9.65 1.13 -10.20
C LYS A 116 -9.03 1.44 -8.85
N VAL A 117 -9.29 0.60 -7.86
CA VAL A 117 -8.56 0.58 -6.58
C VAL A 117 -7.65 -0.63 -6.57
N SER A 118 -6.36 -0.41 -6.33
CA SER A 118 -5.33 -1.46 -6.32
C SER A 118 -4.59 -1.48 -4.99
N VAL A 119 -4.26 -2.67 -4.49
CA VAL A 119 -3.43 -2.85 -3.30
C VAL A 119 -2.21 -3.69 -3.67
N LEU A 120 -1.02 -3.14 -3.40
CA LEU A 120 0.25 -3.87 -3.47
C LEU A 120 0.63 -4.30 -2.07
N SER A 121 0.61 -5.60 -1.78
CA SER A 121 0.87 -6.16 -0.45
C SER A 121 1.87 -7.30 -0.51
N ASN A 122 2.64 -7.48 0.55
CA ASN A 122 3.49 -8.63 0.74
C ASN A 122 2.77 -9.83 1.40
N ALA A 123 1.45 -9.76 1.50
CA ALA A 123 0.56 -10.79 2.00
C ALA A 123 0.73 -11.18 3.49
N THR A 124 1.64 -10.56 4.24
CA THR A 124 1.93 -10.98 5.63
C THR A 124 0.75 -10.79 6.59
N MET A 125 -0.23 -9.95 6.25
CA MET A 125 -1.37 -9.65 7.12
C MET A 125 -2.67 -10.35 6.70
N VAL A 126 -2.64 -11.23 5.68
CA VAL A 126 -3.85 -11.93 5.17
C VAL A 126 -4.47 -12.89 6.18
N TYR A 127 -3.75 -13.26 7.24
CA TYR A 127 -4.32 -14.04 8.34
C TYR A 127 -5.43 -13.30 9.10
N LYS A 128 -5.51 -11.97 8.99
CA LYS A 128 -6.54 -11.14 9.62
C LYS A 128 -7.81 -11.12 8.77
N PRO A 129 -8.98 -11.52 9.30
CA PRO A 129 -10.23 -11.51 8.55
C PRO A 129 -10.58 -10.15 7.93
N GLU A 130 -10.41 -9.07 8.70
CA GLU A 130 -10.70 -7.71 8.24
C GLU A 130 -9.81 -7.25 7.07
N VAL A 131 -8.57 -7.77 7.00
CA VAL A 131 -7.67 -7.50 5.87
C VAL A 131 -8.14 -8.25 4.63
N ARG A 132 -8.52 -9.53 4.77
CA ARG A 132 -9.08 -10.31 3.64
C ARG A 132 -10.35 -9.66 3.10
N GLU A 133 -11.27 -9.27 3.98
CA GLU A 133 -12.50 -8.58 3.58
C GLU A 133 -12.20 -7.32 2.76
N ALA A 134 -11.27 -6.47 3.23
CA ALA A 134 -10.85 -5.29 2.51
C ALA A 134 -10.23 -5.61 1.15
N LEU A 135 -9.36 -6.61 1.08
CA LEU A 135 -8.70 -7.04 -0.16
C LEU A 135 -9.69 -7.65 -1.19
N MET A 136 -10.82 -8.19 -0.75
CA MET A 136 -11.89 -8.67 -1.62
C MET A 136 -12.75 -7.54 -2.20
N MET A 137 -12.69 -6.33 -1.65
CA MET A 137 -13.47 -5.18 -2.12
C MET A 137 -12.78 -4.41 -3.24
N VAL A 138 -11.45 -4.56 -3.40
CA VAL A 138 -10.66 -3.80 -4.38
C VAL A 138 -10.65 -4.46 -5.75
N ASP A 139 -10.44 -3.66 -6.80
CA ASP A 139 -10.42 -4.15 -8.19
C ASP A 139 -9.15 -4.97 -8.49
N ASN A 140 -8.01 -4.59 -7.93
CA ASN A 140 -6.74 -5.29 -8.14
C ASN A 140 -6.09 -5.61 -6.78
N ASN A 141 -6.24 -6.85 -6.36
CA ASN A 141 -5.57 -7.40 -5.19
C ASN A 141 -4.25 -8.05 -5.64
N ILE A 142 -3.13 -7.35 -5.46
CA ILE A 142 -1.81 -7.77 -5.96
C ILE A 142 -0.96 -8.20 -4.76
N GLN A 143 -0.90 -9.51 -4.54
CA GLN A 143 -0.14 -10.12 -3.46
C GLN A 143 1.24 -10.58 -3.97
N LYS A 144 2.29 -10.09 -3.32
CA LYS A 144 3.68 -10.43 -3.64
C LYS A 144 4.10 -11.68 -2.87
N ILE A 145 4.32 -12.77 -3.59
CA ILE A 145 4.98 -13.98 -3.11
C ILE A 145 6.09 -14.31 -4.12
N ASP A 146 7.34 -14.10 -3.73
CA ASP A 146 8.48 -14.26 -4.66
C ASP A 146 8.85 -15.73 -4.84
N THR A 147 8.68 -16.53 -3.81
CA THR A 147 8.98 -17.96 -3.79
C THR A 147 8.31 -18.65 -2.59
N VAL A 148 8.28 -19.99 -2.59
CA VAL A 148 7.86 -20.81 -1.45
C VAL A 148 9.06 -21.39 -0.68
N ASP A 149 10.28 -21.10 -1.10
CA ASP A 149 11.50 -21.50 -0.43
C ASP A 149 11.78 -20.56 0.77
N MET A 150 11.62 -21.08 1.97
CA MET A 150 11.80 -20.29 3.21
C MET A 150 13.23 -19.83 3.44
N GLU A 151 14.26 -20.55 2.95
CA GLU A 151 15.66 -20.11 3.06
C GLU A 151 15.87 -18.87 2.19
N TYR A 152 15.35 -18.90 0.96
CA TYR A 152 15.39 -17.75 0.06
C TYR A 152 14.63 -16.57 0.61
N ILE A 153 13.40 -16.77 1.11
CA ILE A 153 12.58 -15.71 1.73
C ILE A 153 13.33 -15.03 2.88
N ARG A 154 13.91 -15.80 3.80
CA ARG A 154 14.68 -15.23 4.92
C ARG A 154 15.92 -14.47 4.47
N ARG A 155 16.54 -14.87 3.38
CA ARG A 155 17.73 -14.23 2.82
C ARG A 155 17.41 -12.96 2.03
N VAL A 156 16.34 -12.95 1.25
CA VAL A 156 16.00 -11.90 0.28
C VAL A 156 14.90 -10.99 0.77
N ASP A 157 13.78 -11.55 1.24
CA ASP A 157 12.61 -10.78 1.70
C ASP A 157 12.70 -10.35 3.16
N ARG A 158 13.42 -11.11 3.98
CA ARG A 158 13.75 -10.79 5.38
C ARG A 158 12.51 -10.45 6.22
N PRO A 159 11.59 -11.42 6.46
CA PRO A 159 10.45 -11.21 7.32
C PRO A 159 10.87 -10.67 8.69
N GLN A 160 10.20 -9.64 9.18
CA GLN A 160 10.47 -9.08 10.51
C GLN A 160 9.94 -9.98 11.62
N GLN A 161 8.97 -10.84 11.32
CA GLN A 161 8.44 -11.83 12.25
C GLN A 161 9.19 -13.15 12.10
N PRO A 162 9.90 -13.62 13.15
CA PRO A 162 10.69 -14.87 13.09
C PRO A 162 9.87 -16.13 12.78
N SER A 163 8.58 -16.14 13.19
CA SER A 163 7.63 -17.24 12.96
C SER A 163 6.96 -17.22 11.59
N TYR A 164 7.32 -16.28 10.69
CA TYR A 164 6.74 -16.21 9.36
C TYR A 164 6.99 -17.51 8.59
N ASP A 165 5.93 -18.09 8.04
CA ASP A 165 5.97 -19.20 7.08
C ASP A 165 5.07 -18.87 5.88
N VAL A 166 5.62 -18.99 4.68
CA VAL A 166 4.88 -18.72 3.44
C VAL A 166 3.71 -19.68 3.24
N LYS A 167 3.79 -20.89 3.77
CA LYS A 167 2.69 -21.86 3.70
C LYS A 167 1.45 -21.37 4.44
N ASP A 168 1.63 -20.71 5.59
CA ASP A 168 0.53 -20.13 6.34
C ASP A 168 -0.15 -19.00 5.54
N VAL A 169 0.63 -18.22 4.79
CA VAL A 169 0.11 -17.18 3.91
C VAL A 169 -0.72 -17.76 2.75
N ILE A 170 -0.24 -18.86 2.15
CA ILE A 170 -0.93 -19.53 1.01
C ILE A 170 -2.24 -20.20 1.46
N ASN A 171 -2.30 -20.65 2.71
CA ASN A 171 -3.46 -21.38 3.25
C ASN A 171 -4.56 -20.43 3.80
N ASN A 172 -4.31 -19.12 3.90
CA ASN A 172 -5.28 -18.11 4.33
C ASN A 172 -5.96 -17.40 3.17
#